data_91331fac97676a2add303f811268b483
#
_entry.id   91331fac97676a2add303f811268b483
#
_cell.length_a   1.000
_cell.length_b   1.000
_cell.length_c   1.000
_cell.angle_alpha   90.00
_cell.angle_beta   90.00
_cell.angle_gamma   90.00
#
_symmetry.space_group_name_H-M   'P 1'
#
loop_
_entity.id
_entity.type
_entity.pdbx_description
1 polymer ?
#
loop_
_entity_poly.entity_id
_entity_poly.type
_entity_poly.pdbx_seq_one_letter_code
_entity_poly.pdbx_strand_id
1 'polypeptide(L)'
;MKFLTIDFESANRFEYSPCSVSIFEFNNNTETLLYNTLINPGPHILFEDFCVDIHGISEKMVQNAPNIEDVLLKITDIIANNFIFAHNAYYDISKIIEGCNVYNINIPYFEYADSLIISKRAWEGLPNYRLDTVAEYLNISFNHHNSEDDAKVCGNILLKAIEKFNVTSIDELLSVSQYSKGFYKNNEWIHAYSKYRKSKQIHTDYQKVNSLTIATSKITEISGKYIVFTGALAISRVKAMELCANNGAIPQAGITKKTNYLIVGKDDYGRFKLGNKSNKMIKAEELIKEGQDLEIITEEDFFMMI
;
A
#
# COMPACT_ATOMS: atom_id res chain seq x y z
N MET A 1 -17.61 -14.31 -15.06
CA MET A 1 -17.30 -13.45 -13.90
C MET A 1 -17.13 -12.03 -14.41
N LYS A 2 -17.72 -11.04 -13.70
CA LYS A 2 -17.60 -9.62 -14.06
C LYS A 2 -17.01 -8.85 -12.87
N PHE A 3 -16.02 -7.97 -13.13
CA PHE A 3 -15.41 -7.06 -12.15
C PHE A 3 -14.77 -5.86 -12.84
N LEU A 4 -14.46 -4.83 -12.06
CA LEU A 4 -13.69 -3.67 -12.49
C LEU A 4 -12.27 -3.74 -11.94
N THR A 5 -11.33 -3.11 -12.66
CA THR A 5 -10.01 -2.77 -12.11
C THR A 5 -9.80 -1.28 -12.20
N ILE A 6 -9.09 -0.71 -11.23
CA ILE A 6 -8.78 0.71 -11.16
C ILE A 6 -7.33 0.92 -10.75
N ASP A 7 -6.74 2.00 -11.27
CA ASP A 7 -5.42 2.46 -10.88
C ASP A 7 -5.33 3.98 -10.96
N PHE A 8 -4.67 4.60 -9.98
CA PHE A 8 -4.43 6.04 -9.89
C PHE A 8 -2.95 6.37 -9.86
N GLU A 9 -2.55 7.42 -10.59
CA GLU A 9 -1.29 8.10 -10.37
C GLU A 9 -1.47 9.38 -9.56
N SER A 10 -0.45 9.78 -8.81
CA SER A 10 -0.48 10.99 -7.97
C SER A 10 0.69 11.91 -8.25
N ALA A 11 0.43 13.23 -8.25
CA ALA A 11 1.43 14.27 -8.49
C ALA A 11 2.51 14.33 -7.41
N ASN A 12 2.17 13.96 -6.16
CA ASN A 12 3.10 13.88 -5.05
C ASN A 12 2.64 12.86 -4.00
N ARG A 13 3.54 12.56 -3.03
CA ARG A 13 3.34 11.57 -1.97
C ARG A 13 2.75 12.15 -0.68
N PHE A 14 2.59 13.45 -0.58
CA PHE A 14 2.32 14.15 0.67
C PHE A 14 0.89 14.64 0.79
N GLU A 15 0.22 14.87 -0.32
CA GLU A 15 -1.10 15.48 -0.39
C GLU A 15 -2.06 14.63 -1.23
N TYR A 16 -3.34 14.90 -1.11
CA TYR A 16 -4.35 14.33 -1.99
C TYR A 16 -4.19 14.95 -3.39
N SER A 17 -3.54 14.25 -4.28
CA SER A 17 -3.07 14.81 -5.56
C SER A 17 -3.19 13.84 -6.74
N PRO A 18 -4.35 13.16 -6.97
CA PRO A 18 -4.48 12.27 -8.11
C PRO A 18 -4.28 13.06 -9.41
N CYS A 19 -3.43 12.54 -10.32
CA CYS A 19 -3.12 13.19 -11.61
C CYS A 19 -3.47 12.32 -12.82
N SER A 20 -3.84 11.06 -12.62
CA SER A 20 -4.38 10.17 -13.64
C SER A 20 -5.23 9.09 -13.00
N VAL A 21 -6.19 8.55 -13.75
CA VAL A 21 -6.97 7.38 -13.36
C VAL A 21 -7.40 6.58 -14.57
N SER A 22 -7.42 5.25 -14.43
CA SER A 22 -7.96 4.35 -15.44
C SER A 22 -8.84 3.28 -14.81
N ILE A 23 -9.94 2.92 -15.49
CA ILE A 23 -10.88 1.89 -15.07
C ILE A 23 -11.15 0.96 -16.24
N PHE A 24 -10.91 -0.34 -16.03
CA PHE A 24 -11.32 -1.39 -16.96
C PHE A 24 -12.46 -2.21 -16.39
N GLU A 25 -13.30 -2.72 -17.29
CA GLU A 25 -14.24 -3.80 -17.01
C GLU A 25 -13.68 -5.11 -17.59
N PHE A 26 -13.66 -6.13 -16.75
CA PHE A 26 -13.41 -7.51 -17.14
C PHE A 26 -14.72 -8.28 -17.05
N ASN A 27 -15.16 -8.84 -18.18
CA ASN A 27 -16.37 -9.65 -18.24
C ASN A 27 -16.05 -10.95 -18.96
N ASN A 28 -15.90 -12.03 -18.18
CA ASN A 28 -15.33 -13.29 -18.62
C ASN A 28 -13.92 -13.05 -19.24
N ASN A 29 -13.76 -13.28 -20.54
CA ASN A 29 -12.48 -13.09 -21.23
C ASN A 29 -12.41 -11.77 -22.04
N THR A 30 -13.37 -10.87 -21.84
CA THR A 30 -13.40 -9.58 -22.53
C THR A 30 -12.92 -8.50 -21.58
N GLU A 31 -11.97 -7.69 -22.00
CA GLU A 31 -11.52 -6.49 -21.33
C GLU A 31 -12.03 -5.25 -22.08
N THR A 32 -12.54 -4.28 -21.37
CA THR A 32 -13.07 -3.04 -21.93
C THR A 32 -12.60 -1.86 -21.08
N LEU A 33 -11.93 -0.89 -21.71
CA LEU A 33 -11.60 0.38 -21.06
C LEU A 33 -12.88 1.20 -20.90
N LEU A 34 -13.29 1.43 -19.66
CA LEU A 34 -14.48 2.23 -19.32
C LEU A 34 -14.15 3.70 -19.15
N TYR A 35 -13.01 4.00 -18.56
CA TYR A 35 -12.58 5.36 -18.28
C TYR A 35 -11.06 5.44 -18.23
N ASN A 36 -10.50 6.47 -18.83
CA ASN A 36 -9.09 6.82 -18.73
C ASN A 36 -8.95 8.33 -18.91
N THR A 37 -8.33 9.02 -17.98
CA THR A 37 -8.11 10.45 -18.06
C THR A 37 -6.93 10.90 -17.19
N LEU A 38 -6.25 11.93 -17.65
CA LEU A 38 -5.46 12.78 -16.78
C LEU A 38 -6.39 13.59 -15.87
N ILE A 39 -5.90 14.00 -14.71
CA ILE A 39 -6.65 14.78 -13.71
C ILE A 39 -5.86 16.04 -13.41
N ASN A 40 -6.51 17.20 -13.42
CA ASN A 40 -5.93 18.41 -12.87
C ASN A 40 -6.12 18.43 -11.35
N PRO A 41 -5.06 18.23 -10.55
CA PRO A 41 -5.19 18.17 -9.10
C PRO A 41 -5.39 19.55 -8.45
N GLY A 42 -5.32 20.62 -9.24
CA GLY A 42 -5.50 22.00 -8.79
C GLY A 42 -4.20 22.80 -8.75
N PRO A 43 -4.30 24.15 -8.72
CA PRO A 43 -3.14 25.04 -8.93
C PRO A 43 -2.17 25.12 -7.76
N HIS A 44 -2.52 24.57 -6.61
CA HIS A 44 -1.67 24.59 -5.40
C HIS A 44 -0.93 23.26 -5.18
N ILE A 45 -1.21 22.26 -6.01
CA ILE A 45 -0.58 20.95 -5.91
C ILE A 45 0.75 20.96 -6.65
N LEU A 46 1.82 20.74 -5.92
CA LEU A 46 3.16 20.61 -6.48
C LEU A 46 3.37 19.20 -7.03
N PHE A 47 3.87 19.11 -8.25
CA PHE A 47 4.35 17.84 -8.82
C PHE A 47 5.75 17.56 -8.28
N GLU A 48 5.90 16.42 -7.61
CA GLU A 48 7.18 15.98 -7.06
C GLU A 48 7.99 15.30 -8.17
N ASP A 49 9.25 15.74 -8.40
CA ASP A 49 10.13 15.17 -9.43
C ASP A 49 10.17 13.64 -9.36
N PHE A 50 10.23 13.08 -8.14
CA PHE A 50 10.20 11.63 -7.93
C PHE A 50 8.95 10.97 -8.54
N CYS A 51 7.77 11.55 -8.38
CA CYS A 51 6.53 11.00 -8.95
C CYS A 51 6.51 11.17 -10.46
N VAL A 52 6.93 12.34 -10.96
CA VAL A 52 7.05 12.61 -12.39
C VAL A 52 8.03 11.65 -13.07
N ASP A 53 9.17 11.36 -12.46
CA ASP A 53 10.16 10.39 -12.97
C ASP A 53 9.58 8.96 -13.04
N ILE A 54 8.63 8.63 -12.18
CA ILE A 54 7.98 7.33 -12.14
C ILE A 54 6.95 7.18 -13.26
N HIS A 55 5.94 8.06 -13.32
CA HIS A 55 4.79 7.92 -14.23
C HIS A 55 4.84 8.84 -15.45
N GLY A 56 5.80 9.77 -15.54
CA GLY A 56 5.98 10.65 -16.68
C GLY A 56 4.96 11.79 -16.80
N ILE A 57 3.99 11.92 -15.88
CA ILE A 57 2.95 12.95 -15.94
C ILE A 57 3.47 14.22 -15.28
N SER A 58 3.59 15.29 -16.05
CA SER A 58 4.00 16.60 -15.57
C SER A 58 2.80 17.53 -15.32
N GLU A 59 3.01 18.57 -14.51
CA GLU A 59 2.01 19.63 -14.28
C GLU A 59 1.46 20.21 -15.58
N LYS A 60 2.32 20.43 -16.60
CA LYS A 60 1.91 20.94 -17.89
C LYS A 60 0.92 20.03 -18.63
N MET A 61 1.05 18.72 -18.48
CA MET A 61 0.18 17.75 -19.15
C MET A 61 -1.25 17.78 -18.61
N VAL A 62 -1.43 18.10 -17.33
CA VAL A 62 -2.73 18.09 -16.65
C VAL A 62 -3.45 19.45 -16.65
N GLN A 63 -2.83 20.52 -17.16
CA GLN A 63 -3.39 21.88 -17.10
C GLN A 63 -4.80 22.00 -17.70
N ASN A 64 -5.07 21.27 -18.77
CA ASN A 64 -6.37 21.26 -19.44
C ASN A 64 -7.19 19.99 -19.18
N ALA A 65 -6.73 19.14 -18.27
CA ALA A 65 -7.46 17.96 -17.85
C ALA A 65 -8.67 18.33 -16.97
N PRO A 66 -9.68 17.48 -16.88
CA PRO A 66 -10.79 17.68 -15.95
C PRO A 66 -10.30 17.79 -14.51
N ASN A 67 -11.01 18.54 -13.68
CA ASN A 67 -10.70 18.66 -12.27
C ASN A 67 -11.08 17.38 -11.51
N ILE A 68 -10.61 17.27 -10.28
CA ILE A 68 -10.83 16.09 -9.43
C ILE A 68 -12.32 15.84 -9.19
N GLU A 69 -13.12 16.88 -8.96
CA GLU A 69 -14.54 16.76 -8.66
C GLU A 69 -15.31 16.11 -9.82
N ASP A 70 -15.10 16.60 -11.04
CA ASP A 70 -15.73 16.05 -12.26
C ASP A 70 -15.35 14.58 -12.48
N VAL A 71 -14.06 14.26 -12.24
CA VAL A 71 -13.57 12.89 -12.38
C VAL A 71 -14.19 11.96 -11.33
N LEU A 72 -14.29 12.40 -10.08
CA LEU A 72 -14.87 11.60 -9.00
C LEU A 72 -16.37 11.35 -9.23
N LEU A 73 -17.12 12.35 -9.72
CA LEU A 73 -18.52 12.16 -10.12
C LEU A 73 -18.65 11.06 -11.18
N LYS A 74 -17.75 11.05 -12.17
CA LYS A 74 -17.74 10.01 -13.19
C LYS A 74 -17.35 8.64 -12.65
N ILE A 75 -16.36 8.60 -11.76
CA ILE A 75 -15.92 7.34 -11.12
C ILE A 75 -17.08 6.75 -10.27
N THR A 76 -17.76 7.57 -9.47
CA THR A 76 -18.86 7.09 -8.62
C THR A 76 -19.99 6.47 -9.43
N ASP A 77 -20.32 7.01 -10.61
CA ASP A 77 -21.29 6.41 -11.52
C ASP A 77 -20.84 5.02 -12.02
N ILE A 78 -19.55 4.88 -12.37
CA ILE A 78 -19.00 3.64 -12.92
C ILE A 78 -18.91 2.54 -11.86
N ILE A 79 -18.48 2.88 -10.65
CA ILE A 79 -18.23 1.90 -9.58
C ILE A 79 -19.50 1.45 -8.85
N ALA A 80 -20.62 2.15 -9.04
CA ALA A 80 -21.87 1.88 -8.35
C ALA A 80 -22.34 0.42 -8.52
N ASN A 81 -22.50 -0.29 -7.41
CA ASN A 81 -22.90 -1.71 -7.35
C ASN A 81 -21.96 -2.68 -8.09
N ASN A 82 -20.72 -2.28 -8.32
CA ASN A 82 -19.70 -3.13 -8.93
C ASN A 82 -18.71 -3.66 -7.89
N PHE A 83 -18.00 -4.72 -8.28
CA PHE A 83 -16.84 -5.23 -7.56
C PHE A 83 -15.57 -4.71 -8.20
N ILE A 84 -14.69 -4.09 -7.40
CA ILE A 84 -13.47 -3.42 -7.86
C ILE A 84 -12.25 -4.17 -7.36
N PHE A 85 -11.27 -4.37 -8.21
CA PHE A 85 -9.93 -4.75 -7.81
C PHE A 85 -8.94 -3.63 -8.12
N ALA A 86 -7.92 -3.50 -7.28
CA ALA A 86 -6.73 -2.72 -7.56
C ALA A 86 -5.50 -3.47 -7.05
N HIS A 87 -4.32 -3.07 -7.47
CA HIS A 87 -3.09 -3.68 -6.98
C HIS A 87 -2.49 -2.83 -5.86
N ASN A 88 -2.58 -3.29 -4.61
CA ASN A 88 -2.45 -2.49 -3.40
C ASN A 88 -3.68 -1.58 -3.18
N ALA A 89 -4.84 -2.19 -3.24
CA ALA A 89 -6.16 -1.55 -3.36
C ALA A 89 -6.47 -0.46 -2.32
N TYR A 90 -5.85 -0.49 -1.14
CA TYR A 90 -6.04 0.55 -0.13
C TYR A 90 -5.72 1.94 -0.70
N TYR A 91 -4.68 2.05 -1.52
CA TYR A 91 -4.25 3.32 -2.11
C TYR A 91 -5.33 3.91 -3.03
N ASP A 92 -5.84 3.12 -3.98
CA ASP A 92 -6.81 3.58 -4.97
C ASP A 92 -8.19 3.83 -4.35
N ILE A 93 -8.63 2.94 -3.48
CA ILE A 93 -9.92 3.08 -2.80
C ILE A 93 -9.92 4.30 -1.85
N SER A 94 -8.81 4.57 -1.16
CA SER A 94 -8.68 5.78 -0.34
C SER A 94 -8.80 7.06 -1.17
N LYS A 95 -8.24 7.10 -2.39
CA LYS A 95 -8.38 8.25 -3.30
C LYS A 95 -9.83 8.55 -3.64
N ILE A 96 -10.64 7.51 -3.88
CA ILE A 96 -12.07 7.69 -4.14
C ILE A 96 -12.77 8.25 -2.89
N ILE A 97 -12.59 7.60 -1.75
CA ILE A 97 -13.33 7.94 -0.52
C ILE A 97 -12.90 9.30 0.03
N GLU A 98 -11.61 9.57 0.12
CA GLU A 98 -11.09 10.86 0.61
C GLU A 98 -11.53 12.01 -0.30
N GLY A 99 -11.40 11.85 -1.62
CA GLY A 99 -11.81 12.86 -2.56
C GLY A 99 -13.32 13.13 -2.51
N CYS A 100 -14.15 12.09 -2.53
CA CYS A 100 -15.58 12.26 -2.42
C CYS A 100 -16.01 12.98 -1.11
N ASN A 101 -15.33 12.69 -0.01
CA ASN A 101 -15.57 13.40 1.26
C ASN A 101 -15.16 14.88 1.17
N VAL A 102 -14.05 15.21 0.54
CA VAL A 102 -13.59 16.60 0.36
C VAL A 102 -14.59 17.42 -0.48
N TYR A 103 -15.09 16.82 -1.57
CA TYR A 103 -16.02 17.49 -2.49
C TYR A 103 -17.49 17.27 -2.17
N ASN A 104 -17.83 16.61 -1.03
CA ASN A 104 -19.20 16.28 -0.63
C ASN A 104 -19.97 15.48 -1.69
N ILE A 105 -19.28 14.59 -2.40
CA ILE A 105 -19.87 13.70 -3.39
C ILE A 105 -20.41 12.46 -2.67
N ASN A 106 -21.65 12.07 -3.01
CA ASN A 106 -22.24 10.85 -2.47
C ASN A 106 -21.53 9.62 -3.02
N ILE A 107 -21.03 8.79 -2.14
CA ILE A 107 -20.33 7.55 -2.52
C ILE A 107 -21.36 6.42 -2.60
N PRO A 108 -21.52 5.77 -3.77
CA PRO A 108 -22.43 4.64 -3.92
C PRO A 108 -21.92 3.40 -3.18
N TYR A 109 -22.77 2.40 -3.04
CA TYR A 109 -22.31 1.09 -2.62
C TYR A 109 -21.40 0.47 -3.68
N PHE A 110 -20.24 -0.04 -3.22
CA PHE A 110 -19.35 -0.89 -4.01
C PHE A 110 -18.60 -1.88 -3.11
N GLU A 111 -18.09 -2.95 -3.70
CA GLU A 111 -17.23 -3.93 -3.04
C GLU A 111 -15.84 -3.89 -3.66
N TYR A 112 -14.81 -4.27 -2.90
CA TYR A 112 -13.47 -4.30 -3.45
C TYR A 112 -12.58 -5.37 -2.82
N ALA A 113 -11.50 -5.71 -3.53
CA ALA A 113 -10.44 -6.56 -3.04
C ALA A 113 -9.08 -6.19 -3.67
N ASP A 114 -8.02 -6.75 -3.14
CA ASP A 114 -6.65 -6.44 -3.49
C ASP A 114 -6.02 -7.60 -4.27
N SER A 115 -5.64 -7.33 -5.52
CA SER A 115 -4.98 -8.31 -6.40
C SER A 115 -3.58 -8.70 -5.90
N LEU A 116 -2.89 -7.82 -5.16
CA LEU A 116 -1.61 -8.13 -4.52
C LEU A 116 -1.75 -9.26 -3.49
N ILE A 117 -2.81 -9.22 -2.68
CA ILE A 117 -3.06 -10.26 -1.67
C ILE A 117 -3.46 -11.58 -2.34
N ILE A 118 -4.25 -11.54 -3.41
CA ILE A 118 -4.60 -12.71 -4.21
C ILE A 118 -3.35 -13.31 -4.85
N SER A 119 -2.46 -12.47 -5.41
CA SER A 119 -1.19 -12.90 -6.00
C SER A 119 -0.29 -13.62 -5.00
N LYS A 120 -0.23 -13.15 -3.75
CA LYS A 120 0.50 -13.83 -2.66
C LYS A 120 0.01 -15.25 -2.38
N ARG A 121 -1.23 -15.56 -2.72
CA ARG A 121 -1.82 -16.91 -2.56
C ARG A 121 -1.69 -17.75 -3.82
N ALA A 122 -1.82 -17.10 -4.97
CA ALA A 122 -1.71 -17.77 -6.24
C ALA A 122 -0.27 -18.22 -6.55
N TRP A 123 0.73 -17.40 -6.22
CA TRP A 123 2.14 -17.64 -6.59
C TRP A 123 3.07 -17.42 -5.40
N GLU A 124 3.13 -18.42 -4.51
CA GLU A 124 4.02 -18.35 -3.34
C GLU A 124 5.50 -18.36 -3.75
N GLY A 125 6.33 -17.65 -2.97
CA GLY A 125 7.80 -17.68 -3.12
C GLY A 125 8.39 -16.62 -4.05
N LEU A 126 7.60 -15.68 -4.58
CA LEU A 126 8.13 -14.54 -5.31
C LEU A 126 8.93 -13.62 -4.35
N PRO A 127 9.96 -12.91 -4.85
CA PRO A 127 10.78 -12.02 -4.03
C PRO A 127 9.97 -10.86 -3.43
N ASN A 128 8.97 -10.40 -4.16
CA ASN A 128 7.94 -9.46 -3.73
C ASN A 128 6.68 -9.65 -4.59
N TYR A 129 5.63 -8.88 -4.32
CA TYR A 129 4.36 -8.97 -5.05
C TYR A 129 3.94 -7.60 -5.61
N ARG A 130 4.90 -6.82 -6.05
CA ARG A 130 4.64 -5.62 -6.84
C ARG A 130 4.04 -6.01 -8.18
N LEU A 131 3.30 -5.09 -8.79
CA LEU A 131 2.61 -5.35 -10.06
C LEU A 131 3.58 -5.83 -11.16
N ASP A 132 4.73 -5.13 -11.28
CA ASP A 132 5.82 -5.47 -12.21
C ASP A 132 6.36 -6.89 -11.99
N THR A 133 6.66 -7.25 -10.74
CA THR A 133 7.23 -8.56 -10.40
C THR A 133 6.25 -9.71 -10.69
N VAL A 134 4.95 -9.51 -10.40
CA VAL A 134 3.93 -10.53 -10.67
C VAL A 134 3.67 -10.65 -12.17
N ALA A 135 3.62 -9.52 -12.90
CA ALA A 135 3.45 -9.50 -14.34
C ALA A 135 4.62 -10.18 -15.06
N GLU A 136 5.86 -9.89 -14.69
CA GLU A 136 7.06 -10.55 -15.21
C GLU A 136 7.01 -12.06 -15.01
N TYR A 137 6.69 -12.52 -13.80
CA TYR A 137 6.55 -13.94 -13.49
C TYR A 137 5.49 -14.64 -14.38
N LEU A 138 4.41 -13.92 -14.74
CA LEU A 138 3.33 -14.41 -15.57
C LEU A 138 3.56 -14.18 -17.07
N ASN A 139 4.71 -13.61 -17.47
CA ASN A 139 5.04 -13.22 -18.84
C ASN A 139 4.02 -12.23 -19.44
N ILE A 140 3.54 -11.29 -18.63
CA ILE A 140 2.67 -10.17 -19.05
C ILE A 140 3.56 -8.95 -19.25
N SER A 141 3.72 -8.49 -20.48
CA SER A 141 4.47 -7.26 -20.81
C SER A 141 3.56 -6.06 -20.77
N PHE A 142 4.00 -4.94 -20.17
CA PHE A 142 3.27 -3.69 -20.08
C PHE A 142 4.22 -2.51 -19.81
N ASN A 143 3.71 -1.29 -19.92
CA ASN A 143 4.44 -0.08 -19.57
C ASN A 143 4.06 0.33 -18.14
N HIS A 144 4.87 -0.08 -17.17
CA HIS A 144 4.62 0.15 -15.75
C HIS A 144 4.60 1.64 -15.41
N HIS A 145 3.79 2.02 -14.43
CA HIS A 145 3.51 3.40 -14.03
C HIS A 145 2.73 4.20 -15.09
N ASN A 146 1.89 3.52 -15.82
CA ASN A 146 0.84 4.10 -16.63
C ASN A 146 -0.50 3.56 -16.12
N SER A 147 -1.36 4.40 -15.59
CA SER A 147 -2.61 3.96 -14.93
C SER A 147 -3.49 3.07 -15.83
N GLU A 148 -3.46 3.27 -17.16
CA GLU A 148 -4.20 2.41 -18.09
C GLU A 148 -3.59 1.02 -18.15
N ASP A 149 -2.28 0.93 -18.36
CA ASP A 149 -1.59 -0.35 -18.42
C ASP A 149 -1.64 -1.06 -17.05
N ASP A 150 -1.47 -0.34 -15.93
CA ASP A 150 -1.46 -0.90 -14.58
C ASP A 150 -2.85 -1.46 -14.19
N ALA A 151 -3.95 -0.72 -14.47
CA ALA A 151 -5.30 -1.20 -14.26
C ALA A 151 -5.62 -2.43 -15.13
N LYS A 152 -5.18 -2.45 -16.39
CA LYS A 152 -5.34 -3.57 -17.31
C LYS A 152 -4.57 -4.80 -16.83
N VAL A 153 -3.31 -4.65 -16.45
CA VAL A 153 -2.45 -5.73 -15.96
C VAL A 153 -2.96 -6.30 -14.65
N CYS A 154 -3.48 -5.47 -13.74
CA CYS A 154 -4.16 -5.93 -12.54
C CYS A 154 -5.27 -6.95 -12.88
N GLY A 155 -6.10 -6.66 -13.87
CA GLY A 155 -7.15 -7.57 -14.32
C GLY A 155 -6.61 -8.85 -14.94
N ASN A 156 -5.58 -8.75 -15.78
CA ASN A 156 -4.96 -9.92 -16.39
C ASN A 156 -4.32 -10.86 -15.37
N ILE A 157 -3.70 -10.32 -14.33
CA ILE A 157 -3.20 -11.09 -13.19
C ILE A 157 -4.35 -11.83 -12.49
N LEU A 158 -5.48 -11.16 -12.27
CA LEU A 158 -6.65 -11.78 -11.67
C LEU A 158 -7.24 -12.90 -12.52
N LEU A 159 -7.30 -12.74 -13.87
CA LEU A 159 -7.72 -13.82 -14.77
C LEU A 159 -6.80 -15.03 -14.66
N LYS A 160 -5.48 -14.84 -14.54
CA LYS A 160 -4.52 -15.92 -14.30
C LYS A 160 -4.70 -16.58 -12.93
N ALA A 161 -5.05 -15.82 -11.90
CA ALA A 161 -5.35 -16.37 -10.57
C ALA A 161 -6.66 -17.20 -10.59
N ILE A 162 -7.70 -16.70 -11.27
CA ILE A 162 -8.98 -17.40 -11.48
C ILE A 162 -8.74 -18.75 -12.18
N GLU A 163 -7.96 -18.73 -13.27
CA GLU A 163 -7.56 -19.94 -14.00
C GLU A 163 -6.81 -20.92 -13.11
N LYS A 164 -5.79 -20.43 -12.39
CA LYS A 164 -4.93 -21.24 -11.51
C LYS A 164 -5.70 -21.92 -10.39
N PHE A 165 -6.63 -21.22 -9.76
CA PHE A 165 -7.46 -21.76 -8.68
C PHE A 165 -8.66 -22.54 -9.19
N ASN A 166 -8.94 -22.51 -10.50
CA ASN A 166 -10.08 -23.13 -11.15
C ASN A 166 -11.41 -22.73 -10.48
N VAL A 167 -11.61 -21.43 -10.28
CA VAL A 167 -12.79 -20.84 -9.64
C VAL A 167 -13.66 -20.12 -10.66
N THR A 168 -14.96 -19.99 -10.37
CA THR A 168 -15.95 -19.44 -11.30
C THR A 168 -16.63 -18.18 -10.80
N SER A 169 -16.39 -17.80 -9.53
CA SER A 169 -16.96 -16.60 -8.90
C SER A 169 -15.91 -15.82 -8.08
N ILE A 170 -16.19 -14.53 -7.85
CA ILE A 170 -15.34 -13.69 -6.98
C ILE A 170 -15.34 -14.25 -5.55
N ASP A 171 -16.48 -14.70 -5.04
CA ASP A 171 -16.55 -15.23 -3.68
C ASP A 171 -15.71 -16.51 -3.53
N GLU A 172 -15.67 -17.38 -4.54
CA GLU A 172 -14.75 -18.53 -4.55
C GLU A 172 -13.29 -18.08 -4.57
N LEU A 173 -12.93 -17.11 -5.46
CA LEU A 173 -11.57 -16.56 -5.53
C LEU A 173 -11.11 -16.00 -4.18
N LEU A 174 -11.95 -15.24 -3.52
CA LEU A 174 -11.67 -14.69 -2.20
C LEU A 174 -11.55 -15.77 -1.12
N SER A 175 -12.42 -16.79 -1.20
CA SER A 175 -12.41 -17.93 -0.27
C SER A 175 -11.10 -18.72 -0.35
N VAL A 176 -10.69 -19.14 -1.55
CA VAL A 176 -9.43 -19.89 -1.76
C VAL A 176 -8.20 -19.04 -1.44
N SER A 177 -8.26 -17.73 -1.67
CA SER A 177 -7.23 -16.79 -1.31
C SER A 177 -7.20 -16.44 0.19
N GLN A 178 -8.13 -16.95 0.99
CA GLN A 178 -8.30 -16.62 2.41
C GLN A 178 -8.33 -15.10 2.66
N TYR A 179 -9.07 -14.40 1.82
CA TYR A 179 -9.17 -12.96 1.83
C TYR A 179 -10.64 -12.53 1.97
N SER A 180 -10.88 -11.47 2.72
CA SER A 180 -12.22 -10.87 2.86
C SER A 180 -12.27 -9.59 2.07
N LYS A 181 -13.33 -9.43 1.27
CA LYS A 181 -13.58 -8.18 0.57
C LYS A 181 -13.80 -7.00 1.54
N GLY A 182 -13.41 -5.83 1.10
CA GLY A 182 -13.87 -4.57 1.68
C GLY A 182 -15.11 -4.07 0.94
N PHE A 183 -15.77 -3.09 1.50
CA PHE A 183 -16.91 -2.42 0.86
C PHE A 183 -17.14 -1.04 1.44
N TYR A 184 -17.83 -0.20 0.68
CA TYR A 184 -18.37 1.06 1.16
C TYR A 184 -19.89 1.00 1.12
N LYS A 185 -20.55 1.30 2.25
CA LYS A 185 -22.01 1.26 2.39
C LYS A 185 -22.46 2.19 3.51
N ASN A 186 -23.50 2.99 3.26
CA ASN A 186 -24.12 3.84 4.28
C ASN A 186 -23.12 4.75 5.02
N ASN A 187 -22.20 5.36 4.29
CA ASN A 187 -21.10 6.18 4.82
C ASN A 187 -20.11 5.42 5.73
N GLU A 188 -20.07 4.10 5.63
CA GLU A 188 -19.11 3.27 6.33
C GLU A 188 -18.16 2.61 5.34
N TRP A 189 -16.86 2.74 5.59
CA TRP A 189 -15.81 2.04 4.86
C TRP A 189 -15.32 0.85 5.66
N ILE A 190 -15.64 -0.34 5.20
CA ILE A 190 -15.16 -1.60 5.77
C ILE A 190 -13.97 -2.09 4.95
N HIS A 191 -12.82 -2.19 5.60
CA HIS A 191 -11.58 -2.59 4.93
C HIS A 191 -11.55 -4.05 4.56
N ALA A 192 -11.02 -4.34 3.37
CA ALA A 192 -10.63 -5.68 2.98
C ALA A 192 -9.48 -6.20 3.88
N TYR A 193 -9.48 -7.48 4.23
CA TYR A 193 -8.43 -8.03 5.09
C TYR A 193 -8.09 -9.48 4.77
N SER A 194 -6.83 -9.86 4.98
CA SER A 194 -6.38 -11.23 4.86
C SER A 194 -6.76 -12.04 6.12
N LYS A 195 -7.45 -13.16 5.93
CA LYS A 195 -7.74 -14.14 6.99
C LYS A 195 -6.51 -14.98 7.34
N TYR A 196 -5.50 -14.94 6.50
CA TYR A 196 -4.27 -15.70 6.69
C TYR A 196 -3.39 -15.04 7.78
N ARG A 197 -3.25 -15.73 8.90
CA ARG A 197 -2.32 -15.35 9.97
C ARG A 197 -0.98 -16.08 9.77
N LYS A 198 0.02 -15.41 9.21
CA LYS A 198 1.45 -15.81 9.33
C LYS A 198 1.97 -15.46 10.74
N SER A 199 1.25 -15.85 11.80
CA SER A 199 1.61 -15.42 13.17
C SER A 199 2.84 -16.12 13.78
N LYS A 200 3.26 -17.26 13.24
CA LYS A 200 4.41 -18.00 13.76
C LYS A 200 5.78 -17.55 13.24
N GLN A 201 5.85 -17.06 11.99
CA GLN A 201 7.15 -16.78 11.38
C GLN A 201 7.79 -15.48 11.87
N ILE A 202 7.01 -14.42 12.07
CA ILE A 202 7.52 -13.14 12.61
C ILE A 202 8.09 -13.34 14.01
N HIS A 203 7.42 -14.13 14.88
CA HIS A 203 7.91 -14.40 16.22
C HIS A 203 9.19 -15.25 16.22
N THR A 204 9.30 -16.19 15.28
CA THR A 204 10.50 -17.03 15.08
C THR A 204 11.67 -16.21 14.55
N ASP A 205 11.42 -15.26 13.63
CA ASP A 205 12.44 -14.38 13.07
C ASP A 205 12.99 -13.44 14.17
N TYR A 206 12.14 -12.85 15.01
CA TYR A 206 12.59 -12.05 16.16
C TYR A 206 13.41 -12.86 17.16
N GLN A 207 13.01 -14.10 17.48
CA GLN A 207 13.78 -14.97 18.36
C GLN A 207 15.13 -15.37 17.75
N LYS A 208 15.15 -15.68 16.46
CA LYS A 208 16.35 -16.07 15.74
C LYS A 208 17.34 -14.90 15.59
N VAL A 209 16.85 -13.70 15.29
CA VAL A 209 17.66 -12.48 15.18
C VAL A 209 18.17 -12.04 16.56
N ASN A 210 17.34 -12.09 17.61
CA ASN A 210 17.75 -11.75 18.97
C ASN A 210 18.86 -12.69 19.52
N SER A 211 18.96 -13.92 19.04
CA SER A 211 20.08 -14.81 19.37
C SER A 211 21.41 -14.39 18.74
N LEU A 212 21.39 -13.61 17.67
CA LEU A 212 22.60 -13.07 17.02
C LEU A 212 23.16 -11.85 17.78
N THR A 213 22.34 -11.13 18.54
CA THR A 213 22.72 -9.89 19.24
C THR A 213 23.79 -10.13 20.34
N ILE A 214 23.98 -11.37 20.77
CA ILE A 214 24.93 -11.71 21.86
C ILE A 214 26.38 -11.80 21.39
N ALA A 215 26.64 -11.74 20.07
CA ALA A 215 27.95 -12.08 19.49
C ALA A 215 28.75 -10.89 18.92
N THR A 216 28.25 -9.63 18.99
CA THR A 216 28.91 -8.51 18.31
C THR A 216 29.73 -7.63 19.24
N SER A 217 30.99 -7.37 18.82
CA SER A 217 31.96 -6.53 19.53
C SER A 217 31.93 -5.05 19.11
N LYS A 218 31.03 -4.65 18.21
CA LYS A 218 30.96 -3.27 17.71
C LYS A 218 29.96 -2.47 18.57
N ILE A 219 30.47 -1.47 19.28
CA ILE A 219 29.64 -0.51 20.03
C ILE A 219 29.21 0.60 19.07
N THR A 220 27.91 0.74 18.84
CA THR A 220 27.28 1.81 18.07
C THR A 220 26.31 2.58 18.96
N GLU A 221 25.77 3.70 18.48
CA GLU A 221 24.80 4.52 19.23
C GLU A 221 23.54 3.74 19.61
N ILE A 222 23.20 2.70 18.84
CA ILE A 222 22.02 1.86 19.10
C ILE A 222 22.33 0.62 19.96
N SER A 223 23.56 0.40 20.36
CA SER A 223 23.92 -0.78 21.17
C SER A 223 23.15 -0.84 22.49
N GLY A 224 22.50 -1.98 22.74
CA GLY A 224 21.63 -2.21 23.92
C GLY A 224 20.25 -1.55 23.82
N LYS A 225 19.94 -0.82 22.76
CA LYS A 225 18.66 -0.13 22.56
C LYS A 225 17.59 -1.08 22.01
N TYR A 226 16.36 -0.90 22.44
CA TYR A 226 15.20 -1.62 21.95
C TYR A 226 14.55 -0.86 20.79
N ILE A 227 14.46 -1.51 19.63
CA ILE A 227 14.04 -0.87 18.38
C ILE A 227 12.79 -1.53 17.81
N VAL A 228 11.82 -0.72 17.40
CA VAL A 228 10.60 -1.14 16.70
C VAL A 228 10.53 -0.48 15.34
N PHE A 229 10.14 -1.23 14.31
CA PHE A 229 9.92 -0.72 12.97
C PHE A 229 8.43 -0.60 12.67
N THR A 230 8.03 0.46 11.98
CA THR A 230 6.68 0.66 11.44
C THR A 230 6.75 1.18 10.02
N GLY A 231 5.71 0.92 9.24
CA GLY A 231 5.63 1.37 7.86
C GLY A 231 6.43 0.54 6.86
N ALA A 232 6.45 1.01 5.61
CA ALA A 232 7.25 0.46 4.52
C ALA A 232 8.69 0.98 4.64
N LEU A 233 9.64 0.06 4.72
CA LEU A 233 11.07 0.37 4.78
C LEU A 233 11.69 0.19 3.39
N ALA A 234 12.75 0.93 3.10
CA ALA A 234 13.54 0.79 1.88
C ALA A 234 14.21 -0.60 1.75
N ILE A 235 14.46 -1.24 2.88
CA ILE A 235 14.96 -2.62 2.96
C ILE A 235 13.92 -3.56 3.56
N SER A 236 14.09 -4.87 3.35
CA SER A 236 13.19 -5.83 4.00
C SER A 236 13.27 -5.72 5.52
N ARG A 237 12.14 -5.91 6.22
CA ARG A 237 12.08 -5.81 7.67
C ARG A 237 13.04 -6.79 8.37
N VAL A 238 13.22 -7.98 7.80
CA VAL A 238 14.19 -8.98 8.30
C VAL A 238 15.61 -8.42 8.25
N LYS A 239 15.99 -7.81 7.12
CA LYS A 239 17.31 -7.20 6.95
C LYS A 239 17.53 -6.00 7.89
N ALA A 240 16.49 -5.18 8.12
CA ALA A 240 16.55 -4.09 9.11
C ALA A 240 16.77 -4.63 10.53
N MET A 241 16.10 -5.72 10.89
CA MET A 241 16.28 -6.40 12.18
C MET A 241 17.68 -7.02 12.34
N GLU A 242 18.22 -7.64 11.27
CA GLU A 242 19.59 -8.17 11.26
C GLU A 242 20.62 -7.06 11.42
N LEU A 243 20.43 -5.91 10.76
CA LEU A 243 21.28 -4.73 10.95
C LEU A 243 21.23 -4.22 12.40
N CYS A 244 20.06 -4.16 13.03
CA CYS A 244 19.93 -3.85 14.46
C CYS A 244 20.77 -4.82 15.30
N ALA A 245 20.57 -6.12 15.12
CA ALA A 245 21.24 -7.15 15.92
C ALA A 245 22.76 -7.10 15.73
N ASN A 246 23.24 -6.93 14.48
CA ASN A 246 24.66 -6.81 14.15
C ASN A 246 25.32 -5.56 14.76
N ASN A 247 24.56 -4.54 15.10
CA ASN A 247 25.02 -3.33 15.78
C ASN A 247 24.65 -3.31 17.28
N GLY A 248 24.32 -4.48 17.86
CA GLY A 248 24.08 -4.63 19.28
C GLY A 248 22.72 -4.16 19.79
N ALA A 249 21.81 -3.77 18.91
CA ALA A 249 20.44 -3.38 19.28
C ALA A 249 19.49 -4.59 19.35
N ILE A 250 18.36 -4.42 20.01
CA ILE A 250 17.37 -5.47 20.25
C ILE A 250 16.07 -5.14 19.50
N PRO A 251 15.84 -5.74 18.31
CA PRO A 251 14.61 -5.50 17.57
C PRO A 251 13.39 -6.12 18.26
N GLN A 252 12.28 -5.37 18.28
CA GLN A 252 11.01 -5.78 18.89
C GLN A 252 9.86 -5.72 17.88
N ALA A 253 8.86 -6.61 18.05
CA ALA A 253 7.67 -6.66 17.21
C ALA A 253 6.70 -5.49 17.47
N GLY A 254 6.66 -4.97 18.69
CA GLY A 254 5.73 -3.93 19.12
C GLY A 254 6.32 -3.01 20.19
N ILE A 255 5.70 -1.85 20.34
CA ILE A 255 6.08 -0.83 21.33
C ILE A 255 5.81 -1.35 22.76
N THR A 256 6.81 -1.21 23.61
CA THR A 256 6.79 -1.54 25.04
C THR A 256 7.40 -0.41 25.86
N LYS A 257 7.30 -0.49 27.19
CA LYS A 257 7.97 0.46 28.11
C LYS A 257 9.51 0.43 28.04
N LYS A 258 10.09 -0.52 27.31
CA LYS A 258 11.55 -0.62 27.08
C LYS A 258 11.98 -0.08 25.73
N THR A 259 11.05 0.24 24.84
CA THR A 259 11.37 0.70 23.48
C THR A 259 12.05 2.06 23.53
N ASN A 260 13.21 2.17 22.89
CA ASN A 260 13.97 3.41 22.80
C ASN A 260 13.73 4.12 21.46
N TYR A 261 13.59 3.37 20.36
CA TYR A 261 13.40 3.93 19.04
C TYR A 261 12.21 3.27 18.31
N LEU A 262 11.36 4.10 17.72
CA LEU A 262 10.40 3.70 16.69
C LEU A 262 10.92 4.20 15.35
N ILE A 263 11.39 3.28 14.52
CA ILE A 263 11.86 3.59 13.17
C ILE A 263 10.66 3.60 12.23
N VAL A 264 10.46 4.72 11.54
CA VAL A 264 9.37 4.93 10.59
C VAL A 264 9.93 4.94 9.18
N GLY A 265 9.37 4.10 8.30
CA GLY A 265 9.71 4.11 6.88
C GLY A 265 9.43 5.49 6.27
N LYS A 266 10.23 5.89 5.28
CA LYS A 266 10.21 7.23 4.69
C LYS A 266 8.81 7.70 4.28
N ASP A 267 8.05 6.82 3.62
CA ASP A 267 6.71 7.14 3.12
C ASP A 267 5.68 7.35 4.24
N ASP A 268 5.83 6.63 5.36
CA ASP A 268 4.93 6.74 6.51
C ASP A 268 5.28 7.91 7.43
N TYR A 269 6.53 8.39 7.42
CA TYR A 269 6.93 9.57 8.20
C TYR A 269 6.28 10.86 7.68
N GLY A 270 6.11 10.99 6.36
CA GLY A 270 5.35 12.09 5.76
C GLY A 270 3.87 12.06 6.19
N ARG A 271 3.23 10.89 6.11
CA ARG A 271 1.84 10.67 6.57
C ARG A 271 1.66 10.97 8.06
N PHE A 272 2.66 10.66 8.88
CA PHE A 272 2.68 10.96 10.29
C PHE A 272 2.55 12.46 10.58
N LYS A 273 3.30 13.31 9.88
CA LYS A 273 3.21 14.78 10.02
C LYS A 273 1.83 15.33 9.65
N LEU A 274 1.10 14.65 8.76
CA LEU A 274 -0.24 15.01 8.31
C LEU A 274 -1.38 14.43 9.18
N GLY A 275 -1.06 13.76 10.29
CA GLY A 275 -2.05 13.23 11.24
C GLY A 275 -2.49 11.78 11.01
N ASN A 276 -2.06 11.13 9.94
CA ASN A 276 -2.33 9.71 9.68
C ASN A 276 -1.32 8.81 10.42
N LYS A 277 -1.70 8.33 11.60
CA LYS A 277 -0.81 7.60 12.51
C LYS A 277 -1.11 6.12 12.56
N SER A 278 -0.08 5.28 12.45
CA SER A 278 -0.22 3.85 12.74
C SER A 278 -0.46 3.62 14.24
N ASN A 279 -1.05 2.48 14.62
CA ASN A 279 -1.24 2.10 16.02
C ASN A 279 0.07 2.10 16.83
N LYS A 280 1.20 1.78 16.19
CA LYS A 280 2.52 1.85 16.83
C LYS A 280 2.93 3.30 17.10
N MET A 281 2.65 4.21 16.18
CA MET A 281 2.96 5.63 16.36
C MET A 281 2.11 6.26 17.46
N ILE A 282 0.80 5.98 17.48
CA ILE A 282 -0.11 6.46 18.54
C ILE A 282 0.41 6.00 19.90
N LYS A 283 0.72 4.70 20.02
CA LYS A 283 1.24 4.16 21.26
C LYS A 283 2.61 4.72 21.66
N ALA A 284 3.49 5.01 20.69
CA ALA A 284 4.78 5.64 20.97
C ALA A 284 4.59 7.06 21.51
N GLU A 285 3.72 7.85 20.90
CA GLU A 285 3.42 9.22 21.37
C GLU A 285 2.79 9.25 22.77
N GLU A 286 1.90 8.28 23.07
CA GLU A 286 1.33 8.15 24.41
C GLU A 286 2.44 7.92 25.45
N LEU A 287 3.35 6.99 25.18
CA LEU A 287 4.45 6.68 26.09
C LEU A 287 5.45 7.84 26.22
N ILE A 288 5.72 8.58 25.14
CA ILE A 288 6.53 9.81 25.18
C ILE A 288 5.87 10.86 26.09
N LYS A 289 4.55 11.07 25.95
CA LYS A 289 3.79 11.98 26.83
C LYS A 289 3.81 11.54 28.31
N GLU A 290 3.90 10.23 28.55
CA GLU A 290 4.07 9.67 29.91
C GLU A 290 5.53 9.78 30.44
N GLY A 291 6.44 10.34 29.65
CA GLY A 291 7.84 10.60 30.04
C GLY A 291 8.80 9.46 29.72
N GLN A 292 8.42 8.51 28.85
CA GLN A 292 9.35 7.47 28.42
C GLN A 292 10.42 8.07 27.49
N ASP A 293 11.67 7.65 27.67
CA ASP A 293 12.80 7.90 26.78
C ASP A 293 12.68 7.06 25.48
N LEU A 294 11.75 7.50 24.63
CA LEU A 294 11.44 6.89 23.34
C LEU A 294 11.45 7.97 22.27
N GLU A 295 12.16 7.74 21.18
CA GLU A 295 12.21 8.63 20.05
C GLU A 295 11.57 8.00 18.81
N ILE A 296 10.87 8.83 18.03
CA ILE A 296 10.34 8.45 16.70
C ILE A 296 11.27 9.05 15.66
N ILE A 297 12.00 8.19 14.93
CA ILE A 297 13.02 8.60 13.98
C ILE A 297 12.73 8.00 12.59
N THR A 298 13.32 8.59 11.57
CA THR A 298 13.22 8.08 10.20
C THR A 298 14.15 6.87 9.97
N GLU A 299 13.91 6.14 8.90
CA GLU A 299 14.81 5.09 8.45
C GLU A 299 16.19 5.65 8.05
N GLU A 300 16.25 6.89 7.54
CA GLU A 300 17.50 7.57 7.20
C GLU A 300 18.32 7.87 8.46
N ASP A 301 17.69 8.38 9.52
CA ASP A 301 18.34 8.61 10.82
C ASP A 301 18.90 7.31 11.39
N PHE A 302 18.11 6.22 11.32
CA PHE A 302 18.56 4.91 11.76
C PHE A 302 19.82 4.43 11.02
N PHE A 303 19.90 4.61 9.70
CA PHE A 303 21.09 4.24 8.94
C PHE A 303 22.32 5.08 9.27
N MET A 304 22.15 6.31 9.75
CA MET A 304 23.28 7.14 10.21
C MET A 304 23.81 6.72 11.58
N MET A 305 23.02 5.96 12.37
CA MET A 305 23.38 5.51 13.73
C MET A 305 24.11 4.15 13.74
N ILE A 306 24.24 3.44 12.61
CA ILE A 306 24.82 2.09 12.46
C ILE A 306 26.10 2.05 11.56
#